data_0a7c62e003abd672e1a4c04f7de41d67
#
_entry.id   0a7c62e003abd672e1a4c04f7de41d67
#
_cell.length_a   1.000
_cell.length_b   1.000
_cell.length_c   1.000
_cell.angle_alpha   90.00
_cell.angle_beta   90.00
_cell.angle_gamma   90.00
#
_symmetry.space_group_name_H-M   'P 1'
#
loop_
_entity.id
_entity.type
_entity.pdbx_description
1 polymer ?
#
loop_
_entity_poly.entity_id
_entity_poly.type
_entity_poly.pdbx_seq_one_letter_code
_entity_poly.pdbx_strand_id
1 'polypeptide(L)'
;MKLWADFHTHTRYSHGTGTIKQNVEVAIKKGLSAIGISEHGPANIGIGTDLDDFARMRDEVEYLKGIYQDIRILLGCEANIISLDGDLDIPEKILDQLDYTMVGLHPMVWTESLRDGYHLLVENMLQRRMDSLKEKVLRQNTLALIRAIKNHKIAVITHPGLHLPIDTAALAQAAVKLGTALEINAGHGYMTVEYVKIAKKYGARFAIGSDAHRPADVGNLRRGIEIAKKAGLNENDIINAVWIPEISSLPTPQRG
;
A
#
# COMPACT_ATOMS: atom_id res chain seq x y z
N MET A 1 -21.06 -4.95 4.54
CA MET A 1 -19.78 -5.03 3.81
C MET A 1 -18.94 -6.08 4.50
N LYS A 2 -18.58 -7.12 3.79
CA LYS A 2 -17.65 -8.17 4.21
C LYS A 2 -16.39 -8.05 3.33
N LEU A 3 -15.23 -8.08 3.95
CA LEU A 3 -13.96 -8.10 3.23
C LEU A 3 -13.48 -9.56 3.15
N TRP A 4 -12.96 -9.94 1.98
CA TRP A 4 -12.48 -11.30 1.73
C TRP A 4 -10.95 -11.44 1.86
N ALA A 5 -10.23 -10.30 1.86
CA ALA A 5 -8.76 -10.29 1.92
C ALA A 5 -8.24 -9.14 2.78
N ASP A 6 -7.04 -9.32 3.29
CA ASP A 6 -6.19 -8.28 3.86
C ASP A 6 -4.88 -8.26 3.07
N PHE A 7 -4.62 -7.18 2.32
CA PHE A 7 -3.46 -7.07 1.43
C PHE A 7 -2.29 -6.31 2.05
N HIS A 8 -2.44 -5.76 3.27
CA HIS A 8 -1.40 -4.97 3.91
C HIS A 8 -1.03 -5.55 5.26
N THR A 9 -0.05 -6.45 5.24
CA THR A 9 0.48 -7.09 6.44
C THR A 9 2.00 -7.25 6.37
N HIS A 10 2.65 -7.10 7.52
CA HIS A 10 4.10 -7.18 7.69
C HIS A 10 4.48 -8.36 8.57
N THR A 11 5.71 -8.84 8.41
CA THR A 11 6.29 -9.92 9.19
C THR A 11 7.67 -9.53 9.70
N ARG A 12 8.39 -10.47 10.29
CA ARG A 12 9.77 -10.28 10.75
C ARG A 12 10.79 -10.06 9.63
N TYR A 13 10.39 -10.15 8.36
CA TYR A 13 11.24 -9.78 7.23
C TYR A 13 11.45 -8.27 7.11
N SER A 14 10.49 -7.46 7.62
CA SER A 14 10.70 -6.03 7.87
C SER A 14 10.65 -5.76 9.38
N HIS A 15 9.64 -5.09 9.88
CA HIS A 15 9.53 -4.76 11.31
C HIS A 15 8.28 -5.34 12.00
N GLY A 16 7.61 -6.28 11.37
CA GLY A 16 6.56 -7.06 12.03
C GLY A 16 7.14 -8.07 13.02
N THR A 17 6.32 -8.55 13.94
CA THR A 17 6.76 -9.48 15.01
C THR A 17 6.47 -10.94 14.71
N GLY A 18 5.65 -11.22 13.69
CA GLY A 18 5.23 -12.58 13.33
C GLY A 18 5.94 -13.14 12.11
N THR A 19 5.71 -14.42 11.85
CA THR A 19 6.10 -15.10 10.60
C THR A 19 4.98 -15.04 9.57
N ILE A 20 5.29 -15.29 8.29
CA ILE A 20 4.27 -15.44 7.23
C ILE A 20 3.23 -16.48 7.65
N LYS A 21 3.67 -17.64 8.14
CA LYS A 21 2.79 -18.70 8.63
C LYS A 21 1.82 -18.22 9.70
N GLN A 22 2.29 -17.47 10.70
CA GLN A 22 1.42 -16.97 11.77
C GLN A 22 0.37 -16.00 11.24
N ASN A 23 0.74 -15.13 10.31
CA ASN A 23 -0.20 -14.21 9.67
C ASN A 23 -1.27 -14.99 8.87
N VAL A 24 -0.87 -16.02 8.12
CA VAL A 24 -1.79 -16.90 7.37
C VAL A 24 -2.78 -17.60 8.31
N GLU A 25 -2.30 -18.18 9.41
CA GLU A 25 -3.15 -18.88 10.38
C GLU A 25 -4.18 -17.95 11.04
N VAL A 26 -3.79 -16.69 11.31
CA VAL A 26 -4.74 -15.69 11.84
C VAL A 26 -5.73 -15.25 10.78
N ALA A 27 -5.33 -15.06 9.53
CA ALA A 27 -6.22 -14.73 8.43
C ALA A 27 -7.31 -15.82 8.25
N ILE A 28 -6.92 -17.11 8.31
CA ILE A 28 -7.85 -18.24 8.28
C ILE A 28 -8.84 -18.18 9.45
N LYS A 29 -8.32 -18.01 10.68
CA LYS A 29 -9.18 -17.91 11.89
C LYS A 29 -10.18 -16.75 11.82
N LYS A 30 -9.85 -15.68 11.12
CA LYS A 30 -10.74 -14.52 10.89
C LYS A 30 -11.67 -14.69 9.68
N GLY A 31 -11.58 -15.82 8.98
CA GLY A 31 -12.44 -16.15 7.84
C GLY A 31 -12.13 -15.35 6.58
N LEU A 32 -10.88 -14.91 6.42
CA LEU A 32 -10.40 -14.33 5.18
C LEU A 32 -10.12 -15.44 4.14
N SER A 33 -10.37 -15.15 2.89
CA SER A 33 -10.11 -16.04 1.74
C SER A 33 -8.77 -15.73 1.06
N ALA A 34 -8.15 -14.60 1.40
CA ALA A 34 -6.79 -14.26 0.95
C ALA A 34 -6.07 -13.39 1.96
N ILE A 35 -4.74 -13.49 1.94
CA ILE A 35 -3.82 -12.62 2.67
C ILE A 35 -2.68 -12.20 1.76
N GLY A 36 -2.27 -10.95 1.85
CA GLY A 36 -1.08 -10.41 1.21
C GLY A 36 0.02 -10.13 2.23
N ILE A 37 1.23 -10.55 1.92
CA ILE A 37 2.45 -10.21 2.64
C ILE A 37 3.09 -9.07 1.88
N SER A 38 3.23 -7.89 2.49
CA SER A 38 3.63 -6.66 1.82
C SER A 38 4.74 -5.93 2.57
N GLU A 39 5.88 -6.58 2.70
CA GLU A 39 7.02 -6.04 3.43
C GLU A 39 7.49 -4.69 2.85
N HIS A 40 8.01 -3.82 3.71
CA HIS A 40 8.61 -2.56 3.27
C HIS A 40 9.81 -2.80 2.36
N GLY A 41 9.97 -1.94 1.37
CA GLY A 41 11.17 -1.92 0.55
C GLY A 41 12.43 -1.51 1.33
N PRO A 42 13.63 -1.78 0.79
CA PRO A 42 14.90 -1.67 1.51
C PRO A 42 15.30 -0.24 1.89
N ALA A 43 14.75 0.77 1.20
CA ALA A 43 15.10 2.16 1.52
C ALA A 43 14.46 2.66 2.82
N ASN A 44 13.53 1.94 3.42
CA ASN A 44 12.90 2.35 4.67
C ASN A 44 13.88 2.21 5.84
N ILE A 45 14.32 3.32 6.41
CA ILE A 45 15.46 3.38 7.35
C ILE A 45 15.14 2.60 8.62
N GLY A 46 15.93 1.56 8.88
CA GLY A 46 15.86 0.72 10.08
C GLY A 46 14.75 -0.32 10.10
N ILE A 47 13.88 -0.36 9.09
CA ILE A 47 12.74 -1.29 9.02
C ILE A 47 12.52 -1.92 7.63
N GLY A 48 13.33 -1.56 6.66
CA GLY A 48 13.24 -2.11 5.29
C GLY A 48 13.72 -3.56 5.22
N THR A 49 13.16 -4.30 4.26
CA THR A 49 13.51 -5.69 3.95
C THR A 49 14.67 -5.72 2.97
N ASP A 50 15.62 -6.63 3.16
CA ASP A 50 16.70 -6.83 2.19
C ASP A 50 16.15 -7.40 0.87
N LEU A 51 16.74 -6.98 -0.28
CA LEU A 51 16.28 -7.45 -1.60
C LEU A 51 16.36 -8.96 -1.76
N ASP A 52 17.37 -9.60 -1.17
CA ASP A 52 17.54 -11.06 -1.22
C ASP A 52 16.46 -11.83 -0.44
N ASP A 53 15.82 -11.18 0.52
CA ASP A 53 14.75 -11.82 1.29
C ASP A 53 13.46 -11.98 0.49
N PHE A 54 13.25 -11.24 -0.59
CA PHE A 54 12.09 -11.44 -1.47
C PHE A 54 12.07 -12.83 -2.10
N ALA A 55 13.23 -13.38 -2.46
CA ALA A 55 13.33 -14.75 -2.95
C ALA A 55 12.99 -15.77 -1.85
N ARG A 56 13.51 -15.57 -0.63
CA ARG A 56 13.20 -16.43 0.52
C ARG A 56 11.72 -16.39 0.91
N MET A 57 11.11 -15.20 0.88
CA MET A 57 9.68 -15.03 1.11
C MET A 57 8.85 -15.74 0.04
N ARG A 58 9.27 -15.69 -1.23
CA ARG A 58 8.61 -16.43 -2.32
C ARG A 58 8.62 -17.93 -2.05
N ASP A 59 9.77 -18.49 -1.69
CA ASP A 59 9.90 -19.91 -1.36
C ASP A 59 9.00 -20.29 -0.17
N GLU A 60 8.99 -19.48 0.90
CA GLU A 60 8.13 -19.70 2.07
C GLU A 60 6.64 -19.62 1.69
N VAL A 61 6.24 -18.65 0.88
CA VAL A 61 4.85 -18.51 0.41
C VAL A 61 4.43 -19.72 -0.43
N GLU A 62 5.27 -20.19 -1.38
CA GLU A 62 4.95 -21.36 -2.20
C GLU A 62 4.85 -22.64 -1.34
N TYR A 63 5.71 -22.80 -0.36
CA TYR A 63 5.62 -23.90 0.61
C TYR A 63 4.30 -23.84 1.40
N LEU A 64 3.91 -22.66 1.89
CA LEU A 64 2.68 -22.48 2.67
C LEU A 64 1.41 -22.66 1.82
N LYS A 65 1.42 -22.30 0.53
CA LYS A 65 0.33 -22.60 -0.42
C LYS A 65 0.06 -24.10 -0.53
N GLY A 66 1.10 -24.93 -0.44
CA GLY A 66 0.96 -26.38 -0.42
C GLY A 66 0.28 -26.92 0.85
N ILE A 67 0.39 -26.19 1.97
CA ILE A 67 -0.20 -26.59 3.27
C ILE A 67 -1.63 -26.02 3.42
N TYR A 68 -1.82 -24.74 3.09
CA TYR A 68 -3.08 -24.02 3.31
C TYR A 68 -3.80 -23.76 1.99
N GLN A 69 -4.57 -24.77 1.53
CA GLN A 69 -5.25 -24.73 0.22
C GLN A 69 -6.54 -23.89 0.21
N ASP A 70 -7.12 -23.61 1.38
CA ASP A 70 -8.39 -22.88 1.52
C ASP A 70 -8.22 -21.34 1.58
N ILE A 71 -6.97 -20.85 1.54
CA ILE A 71 -6.65 -19.42 1.54
C ILE A 71 -5.60 -19.09 0.46
N ARG A 72 -5.84 -18.00 -0.27
CA ARG A 72 -4.84 -17.48 -1.21
C ARG A 72 -3.79 -16.70 -0.45
N ILE A 73 -2.53 -17.09 -0.58
CA ILE A 73 -1.39 -16.39 0.01
C ILE A 73 -0.68 -15.64 -1.13
N LEU A 74 -0.59 -14.33 -1.02
CA LEU A 74 0.01 -13.46 -2.03
C LEU A 74 1.28 -12.82 -1.47
N LEU A 75 2.33 -12.81 -2.26
CA LEU A 75 3.54 -12.05 -1.97
C LEU A 75 3.50 -10.72 -2.71
N GLY A 76 3.46 -9.64 -1.98
CA GLY A 76 3.60 -8.28 -2.50
C GLY A 76 4.74 -7.55 -1.82
N CYS A 77 4.76 -6.23 -1.99
CA CYS A 77 5.61 -5.33 -1.26
C CYS A 77 4.91 -4.00 -1.02
N GLU A 78 5.33 -3.27 0.00
CA GLU A 78 5.09 -1.86 0.17
C GLU A 78 6.38 -1.11 -0.20
N ALA A 79 6.54 -0.82 -1.50
CA ALA A 79 7.70 -0.11 -2.03
C ALA A 79 7.71 1.35 -1.59
N ASN A 80 8.90 1.92 -1.41
CA ASN A 80 9.07 3.32 -1.08
C ASN A 80 9.35 4.14 -2.35
N ILE A 81 8.79 5.35 -2.41
CA ILE A 81 9.19 6.36 -3.39
C ILE A 81 10.48 7.00 -2.91
N ILE A 82 11.54 6.90 -3.71
CA ILE A 82 12.89 7.37 -3.39
C ILE A 82 13.32 8.61 -4.18
N SER A 83 12.54 9.03 -5.17
CA SER A 83 12.80 10.23 -5.95
C SER A 83 11.55 11.04 -6.26
N LEU A 84 11.73 12.31 -6.65
CA LEU A 84 10.64 13.15 -7.18
C LEU A 84 10.12 12.67 -8.53
N ASP A 85 10.89 11.85 -9.25
CA ASP A 85 10.51 11.29 -10.53
C ASP A 85 9.71 9.99 -10.40
N GLY A 86 9.50 9.54 -9.15
CA GLY A 86 8.64 8.40 -8.82
C GLY A 86 9.36 7.05 -8.88
N ASP A 87 10.70 7.05 -8.77
CA ASP A 87 11.48 5.83 -8.70
C ASP A 87 11.21 5.10 -7.38
N LEU A 88 11.24 3.77 -7.45
CA LEU A 88 10.99 2.89 -6.32
C LEU A 88 12.29 2.26 -5.83
N ASP A 89 12.33 1.91 -4.57
CA ASP A 89 13.46 1.25 -3.91
C ASP A 89 13.57 -0.24 -4.21
N ILE A 90 12.63 -0.81 -4.97
CA ILE A 90 12.63 -2.22 -5.38
C ILE A 90 12.86 -2.30 -6.90
N PRO A 91 13.90 -3.01 -7.36
CA PRO A 91 14.17 -3.19 -8.78
C PRO A 91 13.03 -3.87 -9.53
N GLU A 92 12.79 -3.47 -10.79
CA GLU A 92 11.73 -4.01 -11.64
C GLU A 92 11.77 -5.54 -11.73
N LYS A 93 12.97 -6.12 -11.78
CA LYS A 93 13.16 -7.58 -11.79
C LYS A 93 12.51 -8.28 -10.59
N ILE A 94 12.49 -7.65 -9.43
CA ILE A 94 11.82 -8.20 -8.23
C ILE A 94 10.32 -7.89 -8.30
N LEU A 95 9.94 -6.65 -8.68
CA LEU A 95 8.54 -6.26 -8.85
C LEU A 95 7.77 -7.20 -9.77
N ASP A 96 8.39 -7.62 -10.88
CA ASP A 96 7.81 -8.56 -11.84
C ASP A 96 7.57 -9.97 -11.26
N GLN A 97 8.23 -10.33 -10.17
CA GLN A 97 8.07 -11.61 -9.48
C GLN A 97 7.01 -11.56 -8.37
N LEU A 98 6.50 -10.38 -8.02
CA LEU A 98 5.49 -10.23 -6.99
C LEU A 98 4.08 -10.43 -7.55
N ASP A 99 3.17 -10.87 -6.69
CA ASP A 99 1.76 -11.02 -7.05
C ASP A 99 1.06 -9.66 -7.16
N TYR A 100 1.55 -8.65 -6.41
CA TYR A 100 1.09 -7.26 -6.47
C TYR A 100 2.14 -6.32 -5.85
N THR A 101 2.07 -5.04 -6.21
CA THR A 101 2.92 -3.98 -5.64
C THR A 101 2.03 -2.89 -5.03
N MET A 102 2.33 -2.53 -3.80
CA MET A 102 1.82 -1.34 -3.14
C MET A 102 2.94 -0.29 -3.08
N VAL A 103 2.59 0.98 -3.01
CA VAL A 103 3.56 2.07 -2.89
C VAL A 103 3.16 3.05 -1.81
N GLY A 104 4.12 3.38 -0.95
CA GLY A 104 3.97 4.39 0.10
C GLY A 104 4.92 5.57 -0.08
N LEU A 105 4.49 6.74 0.38
CA LEU A 105 5.35 7.89 0.53
C LEU A 105 5.68 8.03 2.03
N HIS A 106 6.85 7.53 2.41
CA HIS A 106 7.28 7.46 3.81
C HIS A 106 8.28 8.58 4.16
N PRO A 107 8.25 9.10 5.41
CA PRO A 107 9.11 10.21 5.81
C PRO A 107 10.56 9.82 6.11
N MET A 108 10.86 8.53 6.26
CA MET A 108 12.17 8.00 6.68
C MET A 108 12.70 6.99 5.68
N VAL A 109 13.13 7.49 4.50
CA VAL A 109 13.66 6.64 3.43
C VAL A 109 15.02 7.15 2.95
N TRP A 110 15.89 6.22 2.52
CA TRP A 110 17.06 6.57 1.71
C TRP A 110 16.59 6.95 0.31
N THR A 111 16.95 8.15 -0.13
CA THR A 111 16.54 8.70 -1.42
C THR A 111 17.58 8.45 -2.50
N GLU A 112 17.17 8.51 -3.77
CA GLU A 112 18.01 8.29 -4.94
C GLU A 112 19.17 9.30 -5.02
N SER A 113 18.91 10.55 -4.63
CA SER A 113 19.90 11.61 -4.68
C SER A 113 19.78 12.55 -3.48
N LEU A 114 20.83 13.37 -3.25
CA LEU A 114 20.81 14.45 -2.24
C LEU A 114 19.70 15.48 -2.53
N ARG A 115 19.40 15.72 -3.81
CA ARG A 115 18.29 16.60 -4.22
C ARG A 115 16.95 16.02 -3.77
N ASP A 116 16.72 14.75 -4.02
CA ASP A 116 15.48 14.08 -3.59
C ASP A 116 15.38 14.05 -2.07
N GLY A 117 16.48 13.78 -1.38
CA GLY A 117 16.54 13.85 0.08
C GLY A 117 16.18 15.23 0.62
N TYR A 118 16.69 16.30 0.01
CA TYR A 118 16.29 17.64 0.38
C TYR A 118 14.79 17.88 0.21
N HIS A 119 14.20 17.48 -0.92
CA HIS A 119 12.80 17.72 -1.23
C HIS A 119 11.85 16.78 -0.48
N LEU A 120 12.13 15.47 -0.45
CA LEU A 120 11.23 14.48 0.16
C LEU A 120 11.37 14.43 1.68
N LEU A 121 12.53 14.72 2.26
CA LEU A 121 12.74 14.66 3.71
C LEU A 121 12.78 16.07 4.33
N VAL A 122 13.73 16.93 3.92
CA VAL A 122 13.97 18.19 4.60
C VAL A 122 12.81 19.16 4.41
N GLU A 123 12.34 19.39 3.18
CA GLU A 123 11.21 20.30 2.93
C GLU A 123 9.91 19.78 3.57
N ASN A 124 9.69 18.46 3.58
CA ASN A 124 8.56 17.85 4.29
C ASN A 124 8.61 18.08 5.81
N MET A 125 9.79 18.15 6.41
CA MET A 125 9.93 18.54 7.83
C MET A 125 9.68 20.04 8.04
N LEU A 126 10.28 20.88 7.19
CA LEU A 126 10.24 22.34 7.32
C LEU A 126 8.83 22.92 7.04
N GLN A 127 8.06 22.34 6.12
CA GLN A 127 6.71 22.82 5.78
C GLN A 127 5.76 22.82 6.98
N ARG A 128 6.04 22.02 8.01
CA ARG A 128 5.26 22.03 9.26
C ARG A 128 5.37 23.36 10.03
N ARG A 129 6.43 24.14 9.76
CA ARG A 129 6.73 25.43 10.42
C ARG A 129 6.77 26.61 9.45
N MET A 130 6.78 26.36 8.14
CA MET A 130 6.94 27.37 7.10
C MET A 130 5.79 27.30 6.08
N ASP A 131 4.80 28.17 6.21
CA ASP A 131 3.61 28.19 5.35
C ASP A 131 3.97 28.37 3.86
N SER A 132 5.04 29.09 3.55
CA SER A 132 5.55 29.29 2.19
C SER A 132 5.95 27.99 1.47
N LEU A 133 6.25 26.91 2.23
CA LEU A 133 6.61 25.61 1.66
C LEU A 133 5.42 24.66 1.48
N LYS A 134 4.30 24.89 2.15
CA LYS A 134 3.17 23.93 2.20
C LYS A 134 2.65 23.57 0.81
N GLU A 135 2.36 24.54 -0.03
CA GLU A 135 1.84 24.31 -1.37
C GLU A 135 2.87 23.62 -2.27
N LYS A 136 4.14 24.03 -2.21
CA LYS A 136 5.23 23.41 -2.95
C LYS A 136 5.38 21.93 -2.59
N VAL A 137 5.45 21.62 -1.29
CA VAL A 137 5.65 20.27 -0.76
C VAL A 137 4.44 19.38 -1.10
N LEU A 138 3.21 19.87 -0.89
CA LEU A 138 1.99 19.17 -1.27
C LEU A 138 2.02 18.78 -2.75
N ARG A 139 2.38 19.72 -3.63
CA ARG A 139 2.49 19.47 -5.07
C ARG A 139 3.58 18.47 -5.41
N GLN A 140 4.77 18.57 -4.80
CA GLN A 140 5.89 17.65 -5.05
C GLN A 140 5.55 16.22 -4.62
N ASN A 141 5.01 16.04 -3.42
CA ASN A 141 4.58 14.74 -2.91
C ASN A 141 3.51 14.10 -3.81
N THR A 142 2.55 14.89 -4.23
CA THR A 142 1.47 14.42 -5.14
C THR A 142 2.04 14.00 -6.49
N LEU A 143 2.94 14.80 -7.08
CA LEU A 143 3.55 14.48 -8.37
C LEU A 143 4.46 13.25 -8.28
N ALA A 144 5.21 13.05 -7.20
CA ALA A 144 6.03 11.85 -7.00
C ALA A 144 5.16 10.58 -6.98
N LEU A 145 4.03 10.59 -6.25
CA LEU A 145 3.05 9.49 -6.26
C LEU A 145 2.45 9.25 -7.65
N ILE A 146 2.04 10.33 -8.35
CA ILE A 146 1.47 10.21 -9.70
C ILE A 146 2.49 9.64 -10.69
N ARG A 147 3.76 10.04 -10.59
CA ARG A 147 4.83 9.50 -11.44
C ARG A 147 5.11 8.04 -11.12
N ALA A 148 5.15 7.67 -9.85
CA ALA A 148 5.34 6.28 -9.44
C ALA A 148 4.26 5.35 -10.04
N ILE A 149 2.97 5.70 -9.91
CA ILE A 149 1.89 4.89 -10.49
C ILE A 149 1.82 4.94 -12.03
N LYS A 150 2.45 5.93 -12.64
CA LYS A 150 2.59 6.02 -14.11
C LYS A 150 3.75 5.16 -14.63
N ASN A 151 4.85 5.15 -13.90
CA ASN A 151 6.08 4.48 -14.32
C ASN A 151 6.06 2.98 -13.99
N HIS A 152 5.37 2.59 -12.91
CA HIS A 152 5.34 1.23 -12.38
C HIS A 152 3.91 0.70 -12.29
N LYS A 153 3.79 -0.64 -12.30
CA LYS A 153 2.52 -1.33 -12.14
C LYS A 153 2.13 -1.41 -10.66
N ILE A 154 1.41 -0.42 -10.18
CA ILE A 154 1.02 -0.30 -8.77
C ILE A 154 -0.45 -0.66 -8.59
N ALA A 155 -0.73 -1.63 -7.72
CA ALA A 155 -2.09 -2.05 -7.39
C ALA A 155 -2.76 -1.09 -6.39
N VAL A 156 -2.01 -0.64 -5.37
CA VAL A 156 -2.53 0.16 -4.27
C VAL A 156 -1.53 1.23 -3.85
N ILE A 157 -1.99 2.47 -3.62
CA ILE A 157 -1.23 3.49 -2.89
C ILE A 157 -1.60 3.37 -1.41
N THR A 158 -0.60 3.07 -0.55
CA THR A 158 -0.80 2.87 0.88
C THR A 158 -1.02 4.20 1.59
N HIS A 159 -1.93 4.23 2.55
CA HIS A 159 -2.27 5.36 3.44
C HIS A 159 -1.94 6.77 2.88
N PRO A 160 -2.41 7.14 1.66
CA PRO A 160 -1.97 8.33 0.93
C PRO A 160 -2.26 9.62 1.69
N GLY A 161 -1.21 10.30 2.12
CA GLY A 161 -1.31 11.55 2.89
C GLY A 161 -1.19 11.40 4.41
N LEU A 162 -0.95 10.20 4.94
CA LEU A 162 -0.89 9.95 6.39
C LEU A 162 0.17 10.82 7.11
N HIS A 163 1.37 10.87 6.60
CA HIS A 163 2.48 11.61 7.22
C HIS A 163 2.94 12.81 6.39
N LEU A 164 2.74 12.74 5.09
CA LEU A 164 3.22 13.70 4.11
C LEU A 164 2.03 14.24 3.30
N PRO A 165 1.84 15.57 3.25
CA PRO A 165 0.65 16.15 2.63
C PRO A 165 0.60 15.88 1.12
N ILE A 166 -0.60 15.60 0.62
CA ILE A 166 -0.89 15.37 -0.80
C ILE A 166 -2.19 16.06 -1.22
N ASP A 167 -2.32 16.35 -2.51
CA ASP A 167 -3.59 16.70 -3.13
C ASP A 167 -4.37 15.42 -3.46
N THR A 168 -5.33 15.09 -2.60
CA THR A 168 -6.17 13.89 -2.75
C THR A 168 -6.98 13.91 -4.05
N ALA A 169 -7.43 15.09 -4.53
CA ALA A 169 -8.21 15.18 -5.74
C ALA A 169 -7.36 14.89 -6.99
N ALA A 170 -6.17 15.50 -7.07
CA ALA A 170 -5.23 15.23 -8.16
C ALA A 170 -4.75 13.78 -8.18
N LEU A 171 -4.43 13.22 -7.00
CA LEU A 171 -4.02 11.82 -6.90
C LEU A 171 -5.14 10.86 -7.31
N ALA A 172 -6.38 11.09 -6.85
CA ALA A 172 -7.52 10.25 -7.20
C ALA A 172 -7.80 10.24 -8.70
N GLN A 173 -7.73 11.39 -9.38
CA GLN A 173 -7.89 11.48 -10.83
C GLN A 173 -6.83 10.66 -11.59
N ALA A 174 -5.57 10.72 -11.14
CA ALA A 174 -4.50 9.93 -11.73
C ALA A 174 -4.67 8.43 -11.45
N ALA A 175 -5.00 8.06 -10.21
CA ALA A 175 -5.23 6.68 -9.80
C ALA A 175 -6.35 6.00 -10.60
N VAL A 176 -7.45 6.70 -10.84
CA VAL A 176 -8.56 6.20 -11.69
C VAL A 176 -8.10 5.92 -13.11
N LYS A 177 -7.34 6.84 -13.72
CA LYS A 177 -6.85 6.68 -15.11
C LYS A 177 -5.88 5.50 -15.25
N LEU A 178 -5.14 5.18 -14.18
CA LEU A 178 -4.10 4.17 -14.19
C LEU A 178 -4.54 2.85 -13.54
N GLY A 179 -5.78 2.77 -13.04
CA GLY A 179 -6.34 1.56 -12.44
C GLY A 179 -5.78 1.22 -11.06
N THR A 180 -5.16 2.19 -10.38
CA THR A 180 -4.60 2.02 -9.03
C THR A 180 -5.64 2.33 -7.96
N ALA A 181 -5.74 1.52 -6.91
CA ALA A 181 -6.60 1.78 -5.77
C ALA A 181 -5.92 2.67 -4.72
N LEU A 182 -6.72 3.36 -3.89
CA LEU A 182 -6.25 4.11 -2.73
C LEU A 182 -6.56 3.32 -1.46
N GLU A 183 -5.60 3.23 -0.54
CA GLU A 183 -5.84 2.49 0.70
C GLU A 183 -6.60 3.33 1.73
N ILE A 184 -7.61 2.70 2.36
CA ILE A 184 -8.17 3.09 3.65
C ILE A 184 -7.49 2.19 4.69
N ASN A 185 -6.47 2.71 5.34
CA ASN A 185 -5.67 1.99 6.32
C ASN A 185 -6.39 1.88 7.66
N ALA A 186 -6.75 0.68 8.05
CA ALA A 186 -7.51 0.43 9.27
C ALA A 186 -6.64 0.59 10.53
N GLY A 187 -5.36 0.21 10.47
CA GLY A 187 -4.42 0.32 11.58
C GLY A 187 -4.25 1.77 12.03
N HIS A 188 -3.92 2.65 11.11
CA HIS A 188 -3.79 4.08 11.36
C HIS A 188 -5.14 4.83 11.42
N GLY A 189 -6.22 4.24 10.86
CA GLY A 189 -7.49 4.90 10.68
C GLY A 189 -7.44 6.03 9.66
N TYR A 190 -6.74 5.80 8.59
CA TYR A 190 -6.48 6.72 7.49
C TYR A 190 -6.71 5.97 6.13
N MET A 191 -7.24 6.54 5.05
CA MET A 191 -7.65 7.92 4.81
C MET A 191 -8.83 8.35 5.70
N THR A 192 -8.94 9.68 5.97
CA THR A 192 -10.11 10.20 6.68
C THR A 192 -11.37 10.14 5.82
N VAL A 193 -12.55 10.24 6.47
CA VAL A 193 -13.85 10.24 5.77
C VAL A 193 -13.91 11.34 4.69
N GLU A 194 -13.35 12.51 4.97
CA GLU A 194 -13.31 13.66 4.07
C GLU A 194 -12.48 13.37 2.82
N TYR A 195 -11.29 12.82 3.00
CA TYR A 195 -10.41 12.45 1.87
C TYR A 195 -11.00 11.32 1.03
N VAL A 196 -11.61 10.33 1.65
CA VAL A 196 -12.34 9.27 0.95
C VAL A 196 -13.50 9.86 0.12
N LYS A 197 -14.28 10.78 0.69
CA LYS A 197 -15.35 11.48 -0.06
C LYS A 197 -14.81 12.28 -1.25
N ILE A 198 -13.67 12.95 -1.09
CA ILE A 198 -13.01 13.67 -2.21
C ILE A 198 -12.63 12.67 -3.30
N ALA A 199 -11.89 11.62 -2.97
CA ALA A 199 -11.44 10.64 -3.95
C ALA A 199 -12.61 9.92 -4.65
N LYS A 200 -13.68 9.59 -3.90
CA LYS A 200 -14.90 8.99 -4.45
C LYS A 200 -15.54 9.84 -5.55
N LYS A 201 -15.57 11.18 -5.41
CA LYS A 201 -16.14 12.08 -6.43
C LYS A 201 -15.48 11.92 -7.80
N TYR A 202 -14.24 11.47 -7.84
CA TYR A 202 -13.50 11.20 -9.09
C TYR A 202 -13.59 9.74 -9.54
N GLY A 203 -14.33 8.89 -8.82
CA GLY A 203 -14.51 7.48 -9.17
C GLY A 203 -13.36 6.57 -8.69
N ALA A 204 -12.55 7.03 -7.72
CA ALA A 204 -11.48 6.20 -7.18
C ALA A 204 -12.00 4.90 -6.57
N ARG A 205 -11.25 3.81 -6.77
CA ARG A 205 -11.44 2.54 -6.06
C ARG A 205 -10.57 2.51 -4.82
N PHE A 206 -10.99 1.71 -3.84
CA PHE A 206 -10.30 1.64 -2.56
C PHE A 206 -9.91 0.20 -2.22
N ALA A 207 -8.84 0.05 -1.43
CA ALA A 207 -8.52 -1.16 -0.69
C ALA A 207 -8.65 -0.85 0.81
N ILE A 208 -9.03 -1.83 1.63
CA ILE A 208 -8.99 -1.68 3.09
C ILE A 208 -7.93 -2.65 3.60
N GLY A 209 -6.84 -2.13 4.16
CA GLY A 209 -5.73 -2.89 4.73
C GLY A 209 -5.65 -2.74 6.25
N SER A 210 -5.16 -3.77 6.95
CA SER A 210 -4.93 -3.69 8.39
C SER A 210 -3.64 -2.99 8.75
N ASP A 211 -2.64 -3.05 7.88
CA ASP A 211 -1.27 -2.63 8.17
C ASP A 211 -0.72 -3.34 9.41
N ALA A 212 -0.97 -4.66 9.44
CA ALA A 212 -0.69 -5.48 10.61
C ALA A 212 0.81 -5.73 10.77
N HIS A 213 1.37 -5.30 11.89
CA HIS A 213 2.74 -5.56 12.32
C HIS A 213 2.84 -6.67 13.37
N ARG A 214 1.71 -7.17 13.82
CA ARG A 214 1.60 -8.33 14.71
C ARG A 214 0.58 -9.30 14.14
N PRO A 215 0.77 -10.62 14.26
CA PRO A 215 -0.22 -11.58 13.77
C PRO A 215 -1.63 -11.32 14.29
N ALA A 216 -1.78 -10.90 15.55
CA ALA A 216 -3.07 -10.60 16.16
C ALA A 216 -3.85 -9.46 15.45
N ASP A 217 -3.14 -8.57 14.74
CA ASP A 217 -3.73 -7.43 14.04
C ASP A 217 -4.14 -7.75 12.60
N VAL A 218 -3.67 -8.86 12.03
CA VAL A 218 -4.08 -9.33 10.69
C VAL A 218 -5.60 -9.43 10.63
N GLY A 219 -6.20 -8.83 9.59
CA GLY A 219 -7.66 -8.80 9.40
C GLY A 219 -8.41 -7.90 10.38
N ASN A 220 -7.76 -7.01 11.11
CA ASN A 220 -8.41 -5.98 11.94
C ASN A 220 -8.88 -4.81 11.07
N LEU A 221 -9.84 -5.07 10.19
CA LEU A 221 -10.30 -4.15 9.13
C LEU A 221 -11.48 -3.26 9.55
N ARG A 222 -12.00 -3.43 10.78
CA ARG A 222 -13.23 -2.77 11.25
C ARG A 222 -13.18 -1.25 11.12
N ARG A 223 -12.08 -0.61 11.55
CA ARG A 223 -11.94 0.85 11.49
C ARG A 223 -11.98 1.38 10.06
N GLY A 224 -11.34 0.69 9.11
CA GLY A 224 -11.40 1.02 7.69
C GLY A 224 -12.81 0.86 7.10
N ILE A 225 -13.52 -0.21 7.50
CA ILE A 225 -14.93 -0.42 7.11
C ILE A 225 -15.84 0.70 7.64
N GLU A 226 -15.62 1.17 8.86
CA GLU A 226 -16.38 2.30 9.46
C GLU A 226 -16.12 3.60 8.69
N ILE A 227 -14.87 3.89 8.31
CA ILE A 227 -14.52 5.04 7.47
C ILE A 227 -15.22 4.94 6.10
N ALA A 228 -15.11 3.80 5.44
CA ALA A 228 -15.74 3.56 4.15
C ALA A 228 -17.26 3.77 4.19
N LYS A 229 -17.94 3.20 5.19
CA LYS A 229 -19.39 3.39 5.39
C LYS A 229 -19.77 4.85 5.63
N LYS A 230 -19.04 5.57 6.50
CA LYS A 230 -19.26 7.00 6.78
C LYS A 230 -19.01 7.89 5.55
N ALA A 231 -18.12 7.47 4.66
CA ALA A 231 -17.88 8.13 3.38
C ALA A 231 -18.92 7.77 2.32
N GLY A 232 -19.83 6.84 2.61
CA GLY A 232 -20.87 6.38 1.70
C GLY A 232 -20.37 5.40 0.62
N LEU A 233 -19.24 4.71 0.85
CA LEU A 233 -18.77 3.65 -0.05
C LEU A 233 -19.65 2.41 0.06
N ASN A 234 -19.79 1.71 -1.05
CA ASN A 234 -20.39 0.38 -1.13
C ASN A 234 -19.33 -0.68 -1.51
N GLU A 235 -19.74 -1.93 -1.63
CA GLU A 235 -18.83 -3.04 -1.89
C GLU A 235 -18.15 -2.94 -3.27
N ASN A 236 -18.81 -2.33 -4.26
CA ASN A 236 -18.23 -2.15 -5.60
C ASN A 236 -17.12 -1.08 -5.63
N ASP A 237 -17.09 -0.18 -4.66
CA ASP A 237 -16.04 0.84 -4.54
C ASP A 237 -14.75 0.24 -3.97
N ILE A 238 -14.77 -0.98 -3.39
CA ILE A 238 -13.67 -1.55 -2.60
C ILE A 238 -13.20 -2.87 -3.24
N ILE A 239 -11.94 -2.94 -3.63
CA ILE A 239 -11.38 -4.08 -4.38
C ILE A 239 -11.33 -5.38 -3.60
N ASN A 240 -11.24 -5.33 -2.27
CA ASN A 240 -11.23 -6.51 -1.40
C ASN A 240 -12.56 -6.73 -0.65
N ALA A 241 -13.66 -6.08 -1.06
CA ALA A 241 -15.00 -6.31 -0.52
C ALA A 241 -15.84 -7.28 -1.35
N VAL A 242 -15.55 -7.42 -2.66
CA VAL A 242 -16.28 -8.31 -3.57
C VAL A 242 -15.36 -9.45 -3.96
N TRP A 243 -15.79 -10.70 -3.64
CA TRP A 243 -15.11 -11.88 -4.15
C TRP A 243 -15.40 -12.04 -5.64
N ILE A 244 -14.38 -11.87 -6.48
CA ILE A 244 -14.42 -12.20 -7.90
C ILE A 244 -13.59 -13.48 -8.07
N PRO A 245 -14.24 -14.65 -8.30
CA PRO A 245 -13.54 -15.96 -8.34
C PRO A 245 -12.44 -16.06 -9.40
N GLU A 246 -12.54 -15.25 -10.46
CA GLU A 246 -11.67 -15.32 -11.64
C GLU A 246 -10.53 -14.29 -11.67
N ILE A 247 -10.33 -13.47 -10.64
CA ILE A 247 -9.17 -12.56 -10.62
C ILE A 247 -7.94 -13.39 -10.26
N SER A 248 -7.32 -13.96 -11.28
CA SER A 248 -5.97 -14.54 -11.22
C SER A 248 -4.87 -13.47 -11.07
N SER A 249 -5.23 -12.19 -11.15
CA SER A 249 -4.36 -11.03 -10.89
C SER A 249 -5.19 -9.86 -10.38
N LEU A 250 -4.67 -9.10 -9.42
CA LEU A 250 -5.17 -7.75 -9.12
C LEU A 250 -5.22 -6.94 -10.44
N PRO A 251 -6.14 -5.96 -10.57
CA PRO A 251 -6.28 -5.23 -11.83
C PRO A 251 -4.92 -4.70 -12.25
N THR A 252 -4.42 -5.26 -13.35
CA THR A 252 -3.18 -4.78 -13.95
C THR A 252 -3.50 -3.51 -14.71
N PRO A 253 -2.82 -2.39 -14.45
CA PRO A 253 -2.93 -1.21 -15.29
C PRO A 253 -2.64 -1.60 -16.73
N GLN A 254 -3.55 -1.28 -17.65
CA GLN A 254 -3.29 -1.46 -19.07
C GLN A 254 -2.21 -0.43 -19.46
N ARG A 255 -1.11 -0.91 -20.01
CA ARG A 255 -0.14 -0.03 -20.69
C ARG A 255 -0.86 0.50 -21.93
N GLY A 256 -1.16 1.78 -21.94
CA GLY A 256 -1.56 2.54 -23.12
C GLY A 256 -0.34 3.06 -23.85
#